data_4114d201ca086411b001128915695682
#
_entry.id   4114d201ca086411b001128915695682
#
_cell.length_a   1.000
_cell.length_b   1.000
_cell.length_c   1.000
_cell.angle_alpha   90.00
_cell.angle_beta   90.00
_cell.angle_gamma   90.00
#
_symmetry.space_group_name_H-M   'P 1'
#
loop_
_entity.id
_entity.type
_entity.pdbx_description
1 polymer ?
#
loop_
_entity_poly.entity_id
_entity_poly.type
_entity_poly.pdbx_seq_one_letter_code
_entity_poly.pdbx_strand_id
1 'polypeptide(L)'
;MLSVGCKPIRLILAIMAVQWTLAWSPVAAQGQAAPLMEKPAAPEAKQAEIPTTCGPLISDTCLPIETHKTSLQVLWAWSITGGNFTPNWRKVSAKGDFYTFSMPVKFTYGPAKDLEMYVIVPYIHNFASRVDASLAGPNGERSANYGGVGDIALVGKYLLLPETAFRPAVTGVLGMGFPSGHAAPLNPGRLGVDAVGAGAFTFTTGVNLFKYLKPFLVHSQIWLNTPVNLFTARDDSVRSRESVTFNLAAEYPFTKRWAALLEMYSTWTWTNIPTPQGFQSPATLVGILPGIEFFLNEKWAMSAGAAIDLLGKSGSFKYTPMFTVYHNF
;
A
#
# COMPACT_ATOMS: atom_id res chain seq x y z
N MET A 1 -37.47 9.67 -0.69
CA MET A 1 -36.79 10.42 0.36
C MET A 1 -36.53 9.51 1.57
N LEU A 2 -35.36 8.93 1.67
CA LEU A 2 -34.92 8.25 2.89
C LEU A 2 -33.40 8.52 2.97
N SER A 3 -33.01 9.32 3.97
CA SER A 3 -31.64 9.71 4.26
C SER A 3 -30.86 8.50 4.75
N VAL A 4 -29.96 7.96 3.94
CA VAL A 4 -28.99 6.96 4.38
C VAL A 4 -27.85 7.69 5.09
N GLY A 5 -27.91 7.68 6.41
CA GLY A 5 -26.97 8.36 7.29
C GLY A 5 -25.54 7.82 7.18
N CYS A 6 -24.63 8.75 7.12
CA CYS A 6 -23.18 8.64 7.13
C CYS A 6 -22.68 8.06 8.48
N LYS A 7 -22.87 6.75 8.74
CA LYS A 7 -22.41 6.11 10.00
C LYS A 7 -20.92 5.71 10.09
N PRO A 8 -20.20 5.35 9.00
CA PRO A 8 -18.80 4.92 9.13
C PRO A 8 -17.82 6.06 9.45
N ILE A 9 -18.07 7.29 8.97
CA ILE A 9 -17.15 8.43 9.22
C ILE A 9 -17.13 8.82 10.70
N ARG A 10 -18.25 8.68 11.41
CA ARG A 10 -18.32 8.98 12.86
C ARG A 10 -17.54 7.99 13.71
N LEU A 11 -17.39 6.74 13.27
CA LEU A 11 -16.62 5.73 14.02
C LEU A 11 -15.10 5.97 13.89
N ILE A 12 -14.63 6.37 12.70
CA ILE A 12 -13.21 6.68 12.47
C ILE A 12 -12.80 7.96 13.20
N LEU A 13 -13.65 8.98 13.21
CA LEU A 13 -13.42 10.22 13.97
C LEU A 13 -13.49 10.00 15.49
N ALA A 14 -14.34 9.06 15.97
CA ALA A 14 -14.40 8.71 17.39
C ALA A 14 -13.13 7.97 17.86
N ILE A 15 -12.53 7.12 17.02
CA ILE A 15 -11.26 6.45 17.34
C ILE A 15 -10.11 7.45 17.40
N MET A 16 -10.09 8.46 16.52
CA MET A 16 -9.08 9.53 16.57
C MET A 16 -9.30 10.49 17.76
N ALA A 17 -10.55 10.78 18.14
CA ALA A 17 -10.85 11.68 19.25
C ALA A 17 -10.50 11.09 20.63
N VAL A 18 -10.62 9.78 20.83
CA VAL A 18 -10.27 9.12 22.10
C VAL A 18 -8.77 9.13 22.39
N GLN A 19 -7.93 9.25 21.38
CA GLN A 19 -6.47 9.35 21.57
C GLN A 19 -5.98 10.76 21.93
N TRP A 20 -6.80 11.81 21.74
CA TRP A 20 -6.38 13.20 22.00
C TRP A 20 -6.76 13.72 23.39
N THR A 21 -7.61 13.05 24.14
CA THR A 21 -8.08 13.52 25.47
C THR A 21 -7.21 13.08 26.64
N LEU A 22 -6.14 12.30 26.42
CA LEU A 22 -5.28 11.79 27.50
C LEU A 22 -3.94 12.52 27.68
N ALA A 23 -3.72 13.63 27.01
CA ALA A 23 -2.43 14.31 27.09
C ALA A 23 -2.53 15.84 27.16
N TRP A 24 -3.28 16.43 28.11
CA TRP A 24 -3.00 17.81 28.49
C TRP A 24 -3.69 18.17 29.81
N SER A 25 -2.93 18.06 30.91
CA SER A 25 -3.20 18.76 32.15
C SER A 25 -2.06 19.75 32.38
N PRO A 26 -2.32 21.05 32.44
CA PRO A 26 -1.28 22.01 32.81
C PRO A 26 -1.13 22.00 34.35
N VAL A 27 0.00 21.53 34.84
CA VAL A 27 0.41 21.79 36.22
C VAL A 27 1.26 23.06 36.24
N ALA A 28 0.67 24.13 36.74
CA ALA A 28 1.42 25.29 37.15
C ALA A 28 2.05 25.01 38.51
N ALA A 29 3.36 25.00 38.59
CA ALA A 29 4.08 25.07 39.88
C ALA A 29 5.24 26.05 39.72
N GLN A 30 5.10 27.20 40.39
CA GLN A 30 6.21 28.08 40.74
C GLN A 30 7.05 27.37 41.82
N GLY A 31 8.34 27.27 41.61
CA GLY A 31 9.27 26.72 42.60
C GLY A 31 10.72 27.14 42.28
N GLN A 32 11.31 27.85 43.21
CA GLN A 32 12.64 28.45 43.29
C GLN A 32 13.78 27.57 42.72
N ALA A 33 14.70 28.24 42.03
CA ALA A 33 15.94 27.66 41.53
C ALA A 33 16.87 27.24 42.69
N ALA A 34 17.19 25.95 42.76
CA ALA A 34 18.32 25.43 43.51
C ALA A 34 19.51 25.17 42.55
N PRO A 35 20.77 25.26 42.98
CA PRO A 35 21.92 25.15 42.11
C PRO A 35 21.99 23.71 41.50
N LEU A 36 22.20 23.70 40.17
CA LEU A 36 22.39 22.50 39.38
C LEU A 36 23.64 21.73 39.85
N MET A 37 23.45 20.67 40.61
CA MET A 37 24.42 19.57 40.67
C MET A 37 24.37 18.87 39.31
N GLU A 38 25.49 18.90 38.59
CA GLU A 38 25.71 18.14 37.37
C GLU A 38 25.55 16.65 37.67
N LYS A 39 24.42 16.09 37.27
CA LYS A 39 24.16 14.67 37.42
C LYS A 39 25.09 13.93 36.46
N PRO A 40 25.89 12.93 36.93
CA PRO A 40 26.72 12.15 36.02
C PRO A 40 25.84 11.59 34.90
N ALA A 41 26.27 11.78 33.65
CA ALA A 41 25.58 11.23 32.49
C ALA A 41 25.40 9.71 32.71
N ALA A 42 24.17 9.27 32.79
CA ALA A 42 23.87 7.83 32.80
C ALA A 42 24.50 7.25 31.52
N PRO A 43 25.17 6.07 31.59
CA PRO A 43 25.72 5.45 30.41
C PRO A 43 24.57 5.30 29.39
N GLU A 44 24.76 5.87 28.20
CA GLU A 44 23.85 5.68 27.08
C GLU A 44 23.69 4.16 26.88
N ALA A 45 22.51 3.65 27.20
CA ALA A 45 22.17 2.28 26.89
C ALA A 45 22.39 2.11 25.38
N LYS A 46 23.38 1.32 24.96
CA LYS A 46 23.61 0.96 23.57
C LYS A 46 22.25 0.52 23.01
N GLN A 47 21.67 1.34 22.15
CA GLN A 47 20.51 0.94 21.40
C GLN A 47 20.89 -0.36 20.68
N ALA A 48 20.08 -1.41 20.87
CA ALA A 48 20.31 -2.67 20.18
C ALA A 48 20.33 -2.37 18.68
N GLU A 49 21.42 -2.73 18.00
CA GLU A 49 21.49 -2.55 16.55
C GLU A 49 20.30 -3.28 15.92
N ILE A 50 19.43 -2.52 15.27
CA ILE A 50 18.30 -3.07 14.50
C ILE A 50 18.90 -3.74 13.27
N PRO A 51 18.62 -5.03 13.03
CA PRO A 51 19.08 -5.69 11.82
C PRO A 51 18.59 -4.98 10.57
N THR A 52 19.43 -4.90 9.54
CA THR A 52 19.03 -4.34 8.25
C THR A 52 18.10 -5.32 7.53
N THR A 53 16.99 -4.83 7.02
CA THR A 53 16.03 -5.56 6.17
C THR A 53 15.74 -4.75 4.91
N CYS A 54 15.18 -5.40 3.88
CA CYS A 54 14.73 -4.70 2.66
C CYS A 54 13.42 -3.95 2.90
N GLY A 55 12.72 -4.31 3.96
CA GLY A 55 11.34 -3.92 4.19
C GLY A 55 10.33 -4.77 3.42
N PRO A 56 9.07 -4.67 3.79
CA PRO A 56 7.97 -5.42 3.19
C PRO A 56 7.86 -5.22 1.67
N LEU A 57 7.26 -6.20 0.97
CA LEU A 57 7.04 -6.17 -0.47
C LEU A 57 5.75 -5.42 -0.87
N ILE A 58 4.70 -5.51 -0.06
CA ILE A 58 3.40 -4.85 -0.28
C ILE A 58 3.22 -3.66 0.64
N SER A 59 3.54 -3.83 1.93
CA SER A 59 3.47 -2.74 2.91
C SER A 59 4.60 -1.74 2.67
N ASP A 60 4.37 -0.48 3.03
CA ASP A 60 5.45 0.51 3.02
C ASP A 60 6.21 0.51 4.34
N THR A 61 7.49 0.82 4.30
CA THR A 61 8.33 0.92 5.49
C THR A 61 7.95 2.14 6.34
N CYS A 62 8.11 2.05 7.65
CA CYS A 62 7.90 3.18 8.55
C CYS A 62 9.11 4.12 8.58
N LEU A 63 10.31 3.57 8.70
CA LEU A 63 11.52 4.39 8.89
C LEU A 63 11.91 5.06 7.58
N PRO A 64 12.03 6.41 7.55
CA PRO A 64 12.51 7.13 6.37
C PRO A 64 13.98 6.78 6.07
N ILE A 65 14.33 6.89 4.78
CA ILE A 65 15.73 6.80 4.34
C ILE A 65 16.56 7.93 4.97
N GLU A 66 17.83 7.70 5.17
CA GLU A 66 18.75 8.71 5.71
C GLU A 66 18.78 9.98 4.84
N THR A 67 19.09 11.11 5.49
CA THR A 67 19.19 12.41 4.83
C THR A 67 20.22 12.39 3.70
N HIS A 68 19.84 12.94 2.53
CA HIS A 68 20.64 13.01 1.31
C HIS A 68 21.00 11.64 0.68
N LYS A 69 20.41 10.56 1.17
CA LYS A 69 20.50 9.24 0.52
C LYS A 69 19.38 9.08 -0.50
N THR A 70 19.65 8.23 -1.48
CA THR A 70 18.70 7.84 -2.50
C THR A 70 18.64 6.34 -2.63
N SER A 71 17.49 5.81 -3.03
CA SER A 71 17.37 4.40 -3.40
C SER A 71 16.49 4.23 -4.64
N LEU A 72 16.77 3.18 -5.38
CA LEU A 72 15.98 2.73 -6.52
C LEU A 72 15.48 1.33 -6.24
N GLN A 73 14.19 1.13 -6.40
CA GLN A 73 13.56 -0.19 -6.30
C GLN A 73 12.85 -0.49 -7.61
N VAL A 74 13.04 -1.69 -8.13
CA VAL A 74 12.29 -2.22 -9.26
C VAL A 74 11.63 -3.50 -8.81
N LEU A 75 10.31 -3.57 -8.93
CA LEU A 75 9.51 -4.75 -8.61
C LEU A 75 8.99 -5.36 -9.91
N TRP A 76 8.98 -6.67 -10.01
CA TRP A 76 8.30 -7.45 -11.04
C TRP A 76 7.23 -8.29 -10.37
N ALA A 77 5.98 -8.11 -10.77
CA ALA A 77 4.85 -8.85 -10.26
C ALA A 77 4.04 -9.45 -11.41
N TRP A 78 3.69 -10.72 -11.29
CA TRP A 78 2.89 -11.45 -12.27
C TRP A 78 1.61 -11.94 -11.61
N SER A 79 0.53 -11.19 -11.77
CA SER A 79 -0.78 -11.54 -11.17
C SER A 79 -1.57 -12.48 -12.07
N ILE A 80 -1.97 -13.61 -11.53
CA ILE A 80 -2.82 -14.61 -12.16
C ILE A 80 -4.19 -14.54 -11.50
N THR A 81 -5.23 -14.18 -12.25
CA THR A 81 -6.60 -14.11 -11.72
C THR A 81 -7.24 -15.49 -11.73
N GLY A 82 -7.49 -16.04 -10.55
CA GLY A 82 -8.18 -17.34 -10.41
C GLY A 82 -9.70 -17.23 -10.50
N GLY A 83 -10.27 -16.04 -10.32
CA GLY A 83 -11.69 -15.78 -10.38
C GLY A 83 -12.13 -14.57 -9.56
N ASN A 84 -13.37 -14.62 -9.08
CA ASN A 84 -13.95 -13.53 -8.31
C ASN A 84 -14.50 -14.01 -6.96
N PHE A 85 -14.43 -13.15 -5.97
CA PHE A 85 -15.22 -13.30 -4.74
C PHE A 85 -16.62 -12.75 -4.97
N THR A 86 -17.63 -13.53 -4.66
CA THR A 86 -19.03 -13.07 -4.69
C THR A 86 -19.31 -12.13 -3.51
N PRO A 87 -20.47 -11.41 -3.52
CA PRO A 87 -20.90 -10.63 -2.36
C PRO A 87 -21.02 -11.46 -1.07
N ASN A 88 -21.18 -12.77 -1.17
CA ASN A 88 -21.32 -13.70 -0.05
C ASN A 88 -20.00 -14.46 0.27
N TRP A 89 -18.83 -13.86 -0.03
CA TRP A 89 -17.52 -14.41 0.30
C TRP A 89 -17.15 -15.75 -0.38
N ARG A 90 -17.90 -16.17 -1.40
CA ARG A 90 -17.61 -17.41 -2.13
C ARG A 90 -16.70 -17.12 -3.31
N LYS A 91 -15.77 -18.04 -3.59
CA LYS A 91 -14.94 -18.02 -4.79
C LYS A 91 -15.70 -18.60 -5.98
N VAL A 92 -15.65 -17.91 -7.11
CA VAL A 92 -16.16 -18.37 -8.39
C VAL A 92 -15.02 -18.27 -9.40
N SER A 93 -14.79 -19.34 -10.15
CA SER A 93 -13.71 -19.38 -11.15
C SER A 93 -13.87 -18.31 -12.23
N ALA A 94 -12.76 -17.81 -12.74
CA ALA A 94 -12.75 -16.91 -13.87
C ALA A 94 -13.34 -17.58 -15.13
N LYS A 95 -14.02 -16.79 -15.95
CA LYS A 95 -14.53 -17.23 -17.25
C LYS A 95 -13.53 -16.86 -18.36
N GLY A 96 -12.31 -17.33 -18.24
CA GLY A 96 -11.17 -17.04 -19.10
C GLY A 96 -9.90 -16.91 -18.28
N ASP A 97 -8.78 -16.72 -18.95
CA ASP A 97 -7.49 -16.50 -18.32
C ASP A 97 -7.18 -15.01 -18.34
N PHE A 98 -6.91 -14.45 -17.17
CA PHE A 98 -6.58 -13.04 -17.00
C PHE A 98 -5.27 -12.93 -16.23
N TYR A 99 -4.32 -12.22 -16.82
CA TYR A 99 -3.00 -11.98 -16.24
C TYR A 99 -2.69 -10.49 -16.24
N THR A 100 -1.95 -10.05 -15.24
CA THR A 100 -1.39 -8.70 -15.20
C THR A 100 0.08 -8.80 -14.86
N PHE A 101 0.94 -8.34 -15.74
CA PHE A 101 2.33 -8.05 -15.43
C PHE A 101 2.43 -6.61 -14.95
N SER A 102 3.07 -6.37 -13.82
CA SER A 102 3.30 -5.04 -13.27
C SER A 102 4.77 -4.87 -12.92
N MET A 103 5.35 -3.74 -13.33
CA MET A 103 6.73 -3.38 -13.03
C MET A 103 6.77 -1.93 -12.53
N PRO A 104 6.42 -1.67 -11.27
CA PRO A 104 6.64 -0.36 -10.66
C PRO A 104 8.13 -0.13 -10.39
N VAL A 105 8.58 1.06 -10.79
CA VAL A 105 9.90 1.61 -10.47
C VAL A 105 9.70 2.69 -9.42
N LYS A 106 10.28 2.50 -8.24
CA LYS A 106 10.21 3.45 -7.12
C LYS A 106 11.58 4.10 -6.94
N PHE A 107 11.61 5.41 -7.01
CA PHE A 107 12.79 6.22 -6.68
C PHE A 107 12.51 6.97 -5.37
N THR A 108 13.41 6.79 -4.40
CA THR A 108 13.28 7.35 -3.05
C THR A 108 14.42 8.31 -2.77
N TYR A 109 14.12 9.42 -2.07
CA TYR A 109 15.08 10.42 -1.64
C TYR A 109 14.76 10.93 -0.23
N GLY A 110 15.78 11.12 0.60
CA GLY A 110 15.70 11.76 1.92
C GLY A 110 16.09 13.23 1.84
N PRO A 111 15.17 14.18 1.61
CA PRO A 111 15.53 15.62 1.46
C PRO A 111 15.97 16.28 2.76
N ALA A 112 15.53 15.77 3.89
CA ALA A 112 15.84 16.31 5.22
C ALA A 112 15.77 15.19 6.27
N LYS A 113 16.22 15.52 7.48
CA LYS A 113 16.10 14.59 8.62
C LYS A 113 14.65 14.18 8.83
N ASP A 114 14.44 12.90 9.04
CA ASP A 114 13.14 12.30 9.32
C ASP A 114 12.10 12.45 8.20
N LEU A 115 12.50 12.94 7.02
CA LEU A 115 11.63 13.12 5.84
C LEU A 115 12.12 12.26 4.68
N GLU A 116 11.21 11.49 4.12
CA GLU A 116 11.40 10.70 2.90
C GLU A 116 10.36 11.12 1.86
N MET A 117 10.79 11.22 0.62
CA MET A 117 9.91 11.40 -0.54
C MET A 117 10.22 10.33 -1.57
N TYR A 118 9.19 9.81 -2.23
CA TYR A 118 9.40 8.89 -3.35
C TYR A 118 8.38 9.07 -4.45
N VAL A 119 8.80 8.72 -5.65
CA VAL A 119 7.94 8.62 -6.84
C VAL A 119 7.88 7.18 -7.29
N ILE A 120 6.69 6.73 -7.70
CA ILE A 120 6.47 5.41 -8.31
C ILE A 120 5.96 5.62 -9.72
N VAL A 121 6.63 5.01 -10.70
CA VAL A 121 6.21 4.95 -12.09
C VAL A 121 5.94 3.49 -12.44
N PRO A 122 4.68 3.04 -12.53
CA PRO A 122 4.36 1.66 -12.85
C PRO A 122 4.24 1.46 -14.36
N TYR A 123 4.84 0.40 -14.89
CA TYR A 123 4.45 -0.18 -16.16
C TYR A 123 3.50 -1.35 -15.91
N ILE A 124 2.38 -1.39 -16.63
CA ILE A 124 1.35 -2.42 -16.47
C ILE A 124 1.06 -3.04 -17.82
N HIS A 125 1.00 -4.37 -17.89
CA HIS A 125 0.58 -5.08 -19.09
C HIS A 125 -0.48 -6.12 -18.72
N ASN A 126 -1.69 -5.93 -19.20
CA ASN A 126 -2.81 -6.80 -18.98
C ASN A 126 -3.00 -7.75 -20.17
N PHE A 127 -3.40 -8.99 -19.86
CA PHE A 127 -3.69 -10.02 -20.84
C PHE A 127 -5.03 -10.68 -20.50
N ALA A 128 -5.85 -10.90 -21.52
CA ALA A 128 -7.03 -11.77 -21.46
C ALA A 128 -6.93 -12.79 -22.57
N SER A 129 -7.20 -14.05 -22.28
CA SER A 129 -7.21 -15.11 -23.27
C SER A 129 -8.26 -16.18 -22.90
N ARG A 130 -8.71 -16.92 -23.92
CA ARG A 130 -9.71 -17.99 -23.76
C ARG A 130 -10.97 -17.52 -23.02
N VAL A 131 -11.34 -16.25 -23.21
CA VAL A 131 -12.50 -15.64 -22.54
C VAL A 131 -13.76 -16.36 -22.98
N ASP A 132 -14.67 -16.65 -22.05
CA ASP A 132 -15.96 -17.27 -22.34
C ASP A 132 -16.77 -16.49 -23.37
N ALA A 133 -17.49 -17.17 -24.22
CA ALA A 133 -18.27 -16.53 -25.29
C ALA A 133 -19.30 -15.49 -24.76
N SER A 134 -19.79 -15.67 -23.51
CA SER A 134 -20.70 -14.73 -22.86
C SER A 134 -20.04 -13.39 -22.47
N LEU A 135 -18.72 -13.33 -22.51
CA LEU A 135 -17.92 -12.14 -22.20
C LEU A 135 -17.07 -11.68 -23.40
N ALA A 136 -17.28 -12.27 -24.58
CA ALA A 136 -16.56 -11.91 -25.80
C ALA A 136 -16.84 -10.45 -26.18
N GLY A 137 -15.87 -9.83 -26.83
CA GLY A 137 -16.02 -8.49 -27.38
C GLY A 137 -17.06 -8.41 -28.50
N PRO A 138 -17.36 -7.20 -28.98
CA PRO A 138 -18.45 -6.97 -29.98
C PRO A 138 -18.32 -7.77 -31.26
N ASN A 139 -17.10 -8.08 -31.70
CA ASN A 139 -16.84 -8.87 -32.91
C ASN A 139 -16.44 -10.33 -32.59
N GLY A 140 -16.74 -10.80 -31.37
CA GLY A 140 -16.40 -12.14 -30.93
C GLY A 140 -14.96 -12.29 -30.40
N GLU A 141 -14.28 -11.20 -30.05
CA GLU A 141 -12.94 -11.22 -29.48
C GLU A 141 -12.94 -11.99 -28.16
N ARG A 142 -12.05 -12.97 -28.04
CA ARG A 142 -11.88 -13.80 -26.83
C ARG A 142 -10.46 -13.74 -26.28
N SER A 143 -9.64 -12.88 -26.86
CA SER A 143 -8.29 -12.62 -26.43
C SER A 143 -7.94 -11.17 -26.72
N ALA A 144 -7.25 -10.52 -25.79
CA ALA A 144 -6.75 -9.18 -25.93
C ALA A 144 -5.57 -8.96 -25.01
N ASN A 145 -4.74 -7.98 -25.34
CA ASN A 145 -3.69 -7.50 -24.44
C ASN A 145 -3.50 -6.00 -24.62
N TYR A 146 -2.96 -5.37 -23.59
CA TYR A 146 -2.59 -3.97 -23.61
C TYR A 146 -1.52 -3.67 -22.57
N GLY A 147 -0.50 -2.91 -22.95
CA GLY A 147 0.55 -2.46 -22.06
C GLY A 147 0.72 -0.94 -22.11
N GLY A 148 1.02 -0.36 -20.96
CA GLY A 148 1.22 1.08 -20.83
C GLY A 148 1.74 1.48 -19.47
N VAL A 149 2.07 2.76 -19.34
CA VAL A 149 2.37 3.36 -18.03
C VAL A 149 1.07 3.49 -17.27
N GLY A 150 1.07 3.09 -16.00
CA GLY A 150 -0.07 3.28 -15.10
C GLY A 150 -0.06 4.66 -14.43
N ASP A 151 -0.79 4.78 -13.33
CA ASP A 151 -0.85 6.05 -12.60
C ASP A 151 0.44 6.27 -11.80
N ILE A 152 1.08 7.41 -12.04
CA ILE A 152 2.28 7.83 -11.32
C ILE A 152 1.86 8.29 -9.92
N ALA A 153 2.60 7.89 -8.89
CA ALA A 153 2.36 8.32 -7.51
C ALA A 153 3.57 9.06 -6.95
N LEU A 154 3.30 10.14 -6.22
CA LEU A 154 4.26 10.88 -5.39
C LEU A 154 3.83 10.74 -3.93
N VAL A 155 4.74 10.34 -3.05
CA VAL A 155 4.45 10.14 -1.63
C VAL A 155 5.54 10.79 -0.79
N GLY A 156 5.12 11.46 0.28
CA GLY A 156 5.97 11.98 1.34
C GLY A 156 5.68 11.27 2.66
N LYS A 157 6.73 10.96 3.41
CA LYS A 157 6.66 10.34 4.74
C LYS A 157 7.49 11.15 5.73
N TYR A 158 6.93 11.43 6.90
CA TYR A 158 7.61 12.15 7.96
C TYR A 158 7.54 11.36 9.27
N LEU A 159 8.71 11.10 9.87
CA LEU A 159 8.82 10.42 11.16
C LEU A 159 8.32 11.33 12.28
N LEU A 160 7.14 11.04 12.81
CA LEU A 160 6.50 11.80 13.87
C LEU A 160 7.05 11.41 15.24
N LEU A 161 7.26 10.12 15.46
CA LEU A 161 7.76 9.56 16.72
C LEU A 161 8.80 8.49 16.42
N PRO A 162 10.03 8.62 16.93
CA PRO A 162 11.03 7.57 16.81
C PRO A 162 10.70 6.37 17.70
N GLU A 163 11.20 5.19 17.33
CA GLU A 163 11.10 3.99 18.14
C GLU A 163 11.81 4.16 19.48
N THR A 164 11.22 3.61 20.52
CA THR A 164 11.85 3.45 21.85
C THR A 164 11.60 2.04 22.37
N ALA A 165 12.19 1.67 23.51
CA ALA A 165 11.94 0.36 24.12
C ALA A 165 10.42 0.07 24.33
N PHE A 166 9.63 1.09 24.62
CA PHE A 166 8.21 0.94 24.99
C PHE A 166 7.20 1.34 23.92
N ARG A 167 7.61 2.11 22.90
CA ARG A 167 6.69 2.59 21.85
C ARG A 167 7.24 2.29 20.46
N PRO A 168 6.37 2.04 19.46
CA PRO A 168 6.77 1.93 18.06
C PRO A 168 7.23 3.28 17.52
N ALA A 169 7.99 3.25 16.43
CA ALA A 169 8.12 4.40 15.54
C ALA A 169 6.77 4.65 14.86
N VAL A 170 6.47 5.93 14.60
CA VAL A 170 5.25 6.36 13.92
C VAL A 170 5.62 7.35 12.83
N THR A 171 5.21 7.07 11.61
CA THR A 171 5.44 7.95 10.44
C THR A 171 4.10 8.33 9.83
N GLY A 172 3.90 9.64 9.65
CA GLY A 172 2.78 10.16 8.88
C GLY A 172 3.05 10.06 7.38
N VAL A 173 2.03 9.75 6.60
CA VAL A 173 2.11 9.55 5.15
C VAL A 173 1.12 10.46 4.45
N LEU A 174 1.59 11.16 3.42
CA LEU A 174 0.79 11.92 2.47
C LEU A 174 1.21 11.54 1.06
N GLY A 175 0.26 11.22 0.20
CA GLY A 175 0.52 10.82 -1.18
C GLY A 175 -0.48 11.38 -2.16
N MET A 176 -0.08 11.43 -3.42
CA MET A 176 -0.91 11.82 -4.54
C MET A 176 -0.61 10.92 -5.74
N GLY A 177 -1.64 10.23 -6.23
CA GLY A 177 -1.63 9.51 -7.49
C GLY A 177 -2.17 10.40 -8.61
N PHE A 178 -1.47 10.41 -9.75
CA PHE A 178 -1.82 11.18 -10.94
C PHE A 178 -2.44 10.24 -11.98
N PRO A 179 -3.58 10.59 -12.61
CA PRO A 179 -4.25 9.77 -13.60
C PRO A 179 -3.48 9.79 -14.94
N SER A 180 -2.23 9.31 -14.95
CA SER A 180 -1.37 9.24 -16.13
C SER A 180 -1.60 7.98 -16.96
N GLY A 181 -2.21 6.95 -16.36
CA GLY A 181 -2.55 5.71 -17.03
C GLY A 181 -3.84 5.82 -17.85
N HIS A 182 -3.97 4.98 -18.88
CA HIS A 182 -5.19 4.93 -19.68
C HIS A 182 -6.36 4.35 -18.87
N ALA A 183 -7.45 5.10 -18.73
CA ALA A 183 -8.62 4.69 -17.93
C ALA A 183 -9.93 4.75 -18.74
N ALA A 184 -10.07 5.72 -19.65
CA ALA A 184 -11.24 5.90 -20.51
C ALA A 184 -10.91 6.80 -21.71
N PRO A 185 -11.61 6.66 -22.86
CA PRO A 185 -12.58 5.62 -23.18
C PRO A 185 -11.91 4.26 -23.43
N LEU A 186 -12.49 3.18 -22.93
CA LEU A 186 -11.98 1.83 -23.18
C LEU A 186 -12.47 1.30 -24.52
N ASN A 187 -11.64 0.53 -25.20
CA ASN A 187 -12.03 -0.16 -26.43
C ASN A 187 -12.78 -1.45 -26.11
N PRO A 188 -14.06 -1.59 -26.49
CA PRO A 188 -14.84 -2.80 -26.19
C PRO A 188 -14.24 -4.10 -26.72
N GLY A 189 -13.52 -4.06 -27.85
CA GLY A 189 -12.79 -5.22 -28.41
C GLY A 189 -11.57 -5.62 -27.61
N ARG A 190 -11.13 -4.80 -26.66
CA ARG A 190 -10.00 -5.13 -25.75
C ARG A 190 -10.42 -5.77 -24.45
N LEU A 191 -11.68 -6.09 -24.25
CA LEU A 191 -12.17 -6.83 -23.08
C LEU A 191 -11.81 -6.17 -21.73
N GLY A 192 -11.60 -4.85 -21.72
CA GLY A 192 -11.21 -4.08 -20.53
C GLY A 192 -9.74 -4.18 -20.11
N VAL A 193 -8.88 -4.89 -20.88
CA VAL A 193 -7.44 -4.99 -20.53
C VAL A 193 -6.69 -3.68 -20.75
N ASP A 194 -7.26 -2.74 -21.47
CA ASP A 194 -6.70 -1.41 -21.71
C ASP A 194 -6.89 -0.42 -20.56
N ALA A 195 -7.58 -0.82 -19.48
CA ALA A 195 -7.63 -0.05 -18.24
C ALA A 195 -6.33 -0.28 -17.44
N VAL A 196 -5.36 0.65 -17.52
CA VAL A 196 -4.10 0.61 -16.77
C VAL A 196 -3.96 1.78 -15.78
N GLY A 197 -4.96 2.66 -15.69
CA GLY A 197 -5.06 3.77 -14.75
C GLY A 197 -6.40 3.83 -14.05
N ALA A 198 -6.51 4.61 -12.97
CA ALA A 198 -7.73 4.82 -12.19
C ALA A 198 -8.64 5.91 -12.78
N GLY A 199 -8.11 6.76 -13.67
CA GLY A 199 -8.85 7.87 -14.28
C GLY A 199 -9.20 9.02 -13.34
N ALA A 200 -8.66 9.02 -12.12
CA ALA A 200 -8.88 10.05 -11.12
C ALA A 200 -7.59 10.31 -10.33
N PHE A 201 -7.42 11.53 -9.83
CA PHE A 201 -6.41 11.78 -8.80
C PHE A 201 -6.74 10.99 -7.55
N THR A 202 -5.73 10.41 -6.88
CA THR A 202 -5.94 9.69 -5.64
C THR A 202 -5.10 10.32 -4.55
N PHE A 203 -5.74 10.86 -3.52
CA PHE A 203 -5.05 11.32 -2.32
C PHE A 203 -4.92 10.18 -1.33
N THR A 204 -3.69 9.95 -0.86
CA THR A 204 -3.38 8.96 0.16
C THR A 204 -2.99 9.69 1.43
N THR A 205 -3.65 9.35 2.54
CA THR A 205 -3.26 9.80 3.88
C THR A 205 -3.16 8.59 4.79
N GLY A 206 -2.20 8.59 5.71
CA GLY A 206 -2.09 7.43 6.57
C GLY A 206 -0.95 7.49 7.57
N VAL A 207 -0.75 6.38 8.24
CA VAL A 207 0.32 6.18 9.19
C VAL A 207 0.98 4.83 8.96
N ASN A 208 2.30 4.80 9.12
CA ASN A 208 3.10 3.60 9.19
C ASN A 208 3.65 3.46 10.60
N LEU A 209 3.69 2.24 11.11
CA LEU A 209 4.25 1.89 12.40
C LEU A 209 5.39 0.89 12.21
N PHE A 210 6.41 1.01 13.05
CA PHE A 210 7.50 0.04 13.11
C PHE A 210 7.86 -0.28 14.55
N LYS A 211 8.11 -1.56 14.83
CA LYS A 211 8.59 -2.02 16.12
C LYS A 211 9.56 -3.17 15.97
N TYR A 212 10.73 -3.04 16.58
CA TYR A 212 11.66 -4.16 16.74
C TYR A 212 11.28 -4.98 17.97
N LEU A 213 10.65 -6.12 17.75
CA LEU A 213 10.32 -7.12 18.77
C LEU A 213 11.28 -8.30 18.62
N LYS A 214 12.48 -8.13 19.14
CA LYS A 214 13.59 -9.09 18.96
C LYS A 214 13.13 -10.55 19.02
N PRO A 215 13.38 -11.37 18.00
CA PRO A 215 14.18 -11.10 16.80
C PRO A 215 13.38 -10.54 15.59
N PHE A 216 12.10 -10.22 15.73
CA PHE A 216 11.21 -9.83 14.65
C PHE A 216 11.18 -8.30 14.44
N LEU A 217 11.22 -7.88 13.18
CA LEU A 217 10.90 -6.52 12.78
C LEU A 217 9.43 -6.51 12.32
N VAL A 218 8.62 -5.70 12.98
CA VAL A 218 7.17 -5.65 12.70
C VAL A 218 6.80 -4.31 12.14
N HIS A 219 6.16 -4.31 10.97
CA HIS A 219 5.64 -3.15 10.27
C HIS A 219 4.12 -3.21 10.24
N SER A 220 3.48 -2.07 10.37
CA SER A 220 2.04 -1.94 10.15
C SER A 220 1.75 -0.66 9.40
N GLN A 221 0.73 -0.69 8.55
CA GLN A 221 0.33 0.40 7.70
C GLN A 221 -1.19 0.54 7.72
N ILE A 222 -1.66 1.77 7.87
CA ILE A 222 -3.07 2.12 7.71
C ILE A 222 -3.14 3.32 6.78
N TRP A 223 -3.68 3.13 5.57
CA TRP A 223 -3.81 4.17 4.56
C TRP A 223 -5.25 4.34 4.12
N LEU A 224 -5.67 5.59 4.04
CA LEU A 224 -6.92 6.02 3.42
C LEU A 224 -6.60 6.57 2.03
N ASN A 225 -7.21 5.99 1.00
CA ASN A 225 -7.10 6.46 -0.37
C ASN A 225 -8.43 7.07 -0.79
N THR A 226 -8.38 8.35 -1.17
CA THR A 226 -9.56 9.14 -1.57
C THR A 226 -9.38 9.60 -3.01
N PRO A 227 -10.12 9.03 -3.97
CA PRO A 227 -10.12 9.51 -5.34
C PRO A 227 -10.87 10.85 -5.46
N VAL A 228 -10.31 11.76 -6.26
CA VAL A 228 -10.87 13.08 -6.50
C VAL A 228 -10.84 13.39 -8.00
N ASN A 229 -11.98 13.71 -8.56
CA ASN A 229 -12.09 14.14 -9.96
C ASN A 229 -11.87 15.67 -10.05
N LEU A 230 -10.61 16.09 -10.16
CA LEU A 230 -10.28 17.52 -10.21
C LEU A 230 -10.53 18.17 -11.57
N PHE A 231 -10.46 17.42 -12.68
CA PHE A 231 -10.48 17.97 -14.04
C PHE A 231 -11.33 17.21 -15.05
N THR A 232 -12.01 16.15 -14.66
CA THR A 232 -12.77 15.33 -15.61
C THR A 232 -14.27 15.46 -15.40
N ALA A 233 -14.88 16.36 -16.16
CA ALA A 233 -16.31 16.28 -16.46
C ALA A 233 -16.63 15.16 -17.48
N ARG A 234 -15.69 14.23 -17.71
CA ARG A 234 -15.79 13.20 -18.73
C ARG A 234 -16.13 11.86 -18.12
N ASP A 235 -17.29 11.39 -18.52
CA ASP A 235 -17.82 10.04 -18.36
C ASP A 235 -17.84 9.50 -16.92
N ASP A 236 -19.01 9.54 -16.31
CA ASP A 236 -19.29 9.01 -14.96
C ASP A 236 -19.07 7.49 -14.81
N SER A 237 -18.63 6.80 -15.85
CA SER A 237 -18.54 5.34 -15.93
C SER A 237 -17.34 4.73 -15.21
N VAL A 238 -16.26 5.49 -14.96
CA VAL A 238 -15.07 5.00 -14.26
C VAL A 238 -14.80 5.86 -13.04
N ARG A 239 -15.36 5.47 -11.91
CA ARG A 239 -15.08 6.10 -10.62
C ARG A 239 -14.18 5.19 -9.80
N SER A 240 -13.00 5.67 -9.42
CA SER A 240 -12.22 5.06 -8.36
C SER A 240 -13.00 5.09 -7.04
N ARG A 241 -12.69 4.16 -6.15
CA ARG A 241 -13.36 4.05 -4.85
C ARG A 241 -12.49 4.55 -3.74
N GLU A 242 -13.12 5.17 -2.75
CA GLU A 242 -12.44 5.34 -1.47
C GLU A 242 -12.13 3.97 -0.88
N SER A 243 -10.94 3.85 -0.32
CA SER A 243 -10.51 2.60 0.30
C SER A 243 -9.66 2.85 1.54
N VAL A 244 -9.76 1.94 2.50
CA VAL A 244 -8.79 1.79 3.58
C VAL A 244 -7.97 0.54 3.30
N THR A 245 -6.65 0.70 3.37
CA THR A 245 -5.70 -0.40 3.34
C THR A 245 -5.12 -0.58 4.73
N PHE A 246 -5.13 -1.80 5.23
CA PHE A 246 -4.45 -2.19 6.45
C PHE A 246 -3.53 -3.36 6.15
N ASN A 247 -2.23 -3.18 6.43
CA ASN A 247 -1.22 -4.20 6.23
C ASN A 247 -0.44 -4.40 7.53
N LEU A 248 0.03 -5.62 7.71
CA LEU A 248 0.90 -6.04 8.81
C LEU A 248 1.98 -6.94 8.24
N ALA A 249 3.25 -6.63 8.51
CA ALA A 249 4.38 -7.44 8.07
C ALA A 249 5.28 -7.77 9.24
N ALA A 250 5.86 -8.97 9.20
CA ALA A 250 6.89 -9.42 10.12
C ALA A 250 8.07 -9.96 9.33
N GLU A 251 9.25 -9.47 9.64
CA GLU A 251 10.52 -9.92 9.08
C GLU A 251 11.33 -10.62 10.16
N TYR A 252 11.96 -11.73 9.80
CA TYR A 252 12.83 -12.52 10.67
C TYR A 252 14.19 -12.70 10.04
N PRO A 253 15.21 -11.89 10.40
CA PRO A 253 16.58 -12.04 9.93
C PRO A 253 17.22 -13.25 10.61
N PHE A 254 17.27 -14.40 9.92
CA PHE A 254 17.83 -15.63 10.47
C PHE A 254 19.33 -15.79 10.16
N THR A 255 19.87 -14.98 9.24
CA THR A 255 21.32 -14.79 9.04
C THR A 255 21.63 -13.32 8.74
N LYS A 256 22.91 -12.97 8.62
CA LYS A 256 23.34 -11.62 8.19
C LYS A 256 22.94 -11.26 6.75
N ARG A 257 22.56 -12.26 5.93
CA ARG A 257 22.22 -12.06 4.51
C ARG A 257 20.80 -12.47 4.16
N TRP A 258 20.09 -13.14 5.03
CA TRP A 258 18.78 -13.68 4.74
C TRP A 258 17.78 -13.34 5.81
N ALA A 259 16.62 -12.86 5.40
CA ALA A 259 15.46 -12.70 6.27
C ALA A 259 14.24 -13.39 5.66
N ALA A 260 13.43 -13.99 6.51
CA ALA A 260 12.09 -14.45 6.12
C ALA A 260 11.11 -13.30 6.29
N LEU A 261 10.14 -13.19 5.40
CA LEU A 261 9.09 -12.18 5.40
C LEU A 261 7.72 -12.87 5.39
N LEU A 262 6.83 -12.36 6.22
CA LEU A 262 5.41 -12.71 6.15
C LEU A 262 4.59 -11.42 6.25
N GLU A 263 3.79 -11.15 5.23
CA GLU A 263 2.85 -10.03 5.23
C GLU A 263 1.41 -10.53 5.23
N MET A 264 0.54 -9.81 5.93
CA MET A 264 -0.90 -9.80 5.77
C MET A 264 -1.30 -8.47 5.16
N TYR A 265 -2.06 -8.48 4.11
CA TYR A 265 -2.58 -7.27 3.48
C TYR A 265 -4.09 -7.33 3.36
N SER A 266 -4.70 -6.16 3.41
CA SER A 266 -6.15 -6.06 3.28
C SER A 266 -6.56 -4.70 2.74
N THR A 267 -7.66 -4.70 1.97
CA THR A 267 -8.26 -3.49 1.42
C THR A 267 -9.76 -3.56 1.55
N TRP A 268 -10.36 -2.48 2.02
CA TRP A 268 -11.80 -2.29 2.12
C TRP A 268 -12.22 -1.05 1.35
N THR A 269 -13.23 -1.21 0.49
CA THR A 269 -13.90 -0.10 -0.19
C THR A 269 -15.35 -0.03 0.27
N TRP A 270 -15.96 1.16 0.31
CA TRP A 270 -17.34 1.35 0.79
C TRP A 270 -18.27 2.05 -0.18
N THR A 271 -17.73 2.61 -1.27
CA THR A 271 -18.55 3.32 -2.25
C THR A 271 -19.07 2.37 -3.32
N ASN A 272 -20.38 2.48 -3.64
CA ASN A 272 -20.94 1.85 -4.82
C ASN A 272 -20.58 2.67 -6.07
N ILE A 273 -20.13 1.98 -7.11
CA ILE A 273 -19.87 2.62 -8.40
C ILE A 273 -21.05 2.32 -9.34
N PRO A 274 -21.71 3.33 -9.92
CA PRO A 274 -22.67 3.10 -10.98
C PRO A 274 -21.96 2.52 -12.22
N THR A 275 -22.56 1.50 -12.82
CA THR A 275 -22.11 0.89 -14.07
C THR A 275 -23.28 0.77 -15.02
N PRO A 276 -23.09 0.59 -16.32
CA PRO A 276 -24.18 0.37 -17.27
C PRO A 276 -25.11 -0.80 -16.92
N GLN A 277 -24.59 -1.78 -16.14
CA GLN A 277 -25.33 -2.97 -15.68
C GLN A 277 -25.89 -2.82 -14.26
N GLY A 278 -25.81 -1.63 -13.66
CA GLY A 278 -26.25 -1.37 -12.28
C GLY A 278 -25.14 -0.81 -11.40
N PHE A 279 -25.05 -1.24 -10.15
CA PHE A 279 -24.02 -0.79 -9.21
C PHE A 279 -23.02 -1.88 -8.91
N GLN A 280 -21.73 -1.53 -8.98
CA GLN A 280 -20.67 -2.38 -8.46
C GLN A 280 -20.57 -2.19 -6.93
N SER A 281 -20.84 -3.25 -6.18
CA SER A 281 -20.82 -3.26 -4.71
C SER A 281 -19.43 -2.96 -4.13
N PRO A 282 -19.37 -2.45 -2.88
CA PRO A 282 -18.12 -2.33 -2.14
C PRO A 282 -17.34 -3.65 -2.11
N ALA A 283 -16.04 -3.56 -2.21
CA ALA A 283 -15.16 -4.72 -2.23
C ALA A 283 -14.34 -4.82 -0.94
N THR A 284 -14.04 -6.04 -0.56
CA THR A 284 -13.09 -6.37 0.52
C THR A 284 -12.13 -7.41 0.02
N LEU A 285 -10.87 -7.27 0.37
CA LEU A 285 -9.82 -8.24 0.06
C LEU A 285 -8.92 -8.42 1.28
N VAL A 286 -8.58 -9.68 1.58
CA VAL A 286 -7.59 -10.05 2.58
C VAL A 286 -6.70 -11.13 1.99
N GLY A 287 -5.40 -10.95 2.11
CA GLY A 287 -4.41 -11.90 1.62
C GLY A 287 -3.18 -11.96 2.49
N ILE A 288 -2.30 -12.88 2.14
CA ILE A 288 -0.98 -13.06 2.76
C ILE A 288 0.10 -13.07 1.69
N LEU A 289 1.32 -12.74 2.10
CA LEU A 289 2.51 -12.83 1.27
C LEU A 289 3.64 -13.44 2.10
N PRO A 290 3.89 -14.74 1.97
CA PRO A 290 5.17 -15.32 2.38
C PRO A 290 6.27 -14.88 1.41
N GLY A 291 7.44 -14.52 1.95
CA GLY A 291 8.56 -14.04 1.17
C GLY A 291 9.91 -14.31 1.83
N ILE A 292 10.95 -14.00 1.10
CA ILE A 292 12.33 -14.10 1.53
C ILE A 292 13.12 -12.91 0.99
N GLU A 293 14.07 -12.45 1.78
CA GLU A 293 14.95 -11.34 1.46
C GLU A 293 16.41 -11.82 1.43
N PHE A 294 17.18 -11.25 0.54
CA PHE A 294 18.60 -11.53 0.39
C PHE A 294 19.40 -10.24 0.26
N PHE A 295 20.41 -10.08 1.12
CA PHE A 295 21.34 -8.97 1.13
C PHE A 295 22.65 -9.37 0.45
N LEU A 296 22.87 -8.85 -0.75
CA LEU A 296 24.12 -9.07 -1.47
C LEU A 296 25.27 -8.29 -0.80
N ASN A 297 25.01 -7.02 -0.48
CA ASN A 297 25.90 -6.11 0.25
C ASN A 297 25.08 -4.92 0.79
N GLU A 298 25.72 -3.88 1.34
CA GLU A 298 25.09 -2.69 1.89
C GLU A 298 24.30 -1.87 0.87
N LYS A 299 24.62 -2.00 -0.43
CA LYS A 299 23.99 -1.25 -1.52
C LYS A 299 22.91 -2.04 -2.25
N TRP A 300 23.04 -3.37 -2.31
CA TRP A 300 22.15 -4.22 -3.10
C TRP A 300 21.42 -5.23 -2.25
N ALA A 301 20.13 -5.24 -2.39
CA ALA A 301 19.26 -6.23 -1.77
C ALA A 301 18.16 -6.69 -2.74
N MET A 302 17.61 -7.85 -2.49
CA MET A 302 16.58 -8.49 -3.30
C MET A 302 15.54 -9.10 -2.37
N SER A 303 14.29 -9.12 -2.79
CA SER A 303 13.25 -9.87 -2.11
C SER A 303 12.38 -10.60 -3.12
N ALA A 304 11.89 -11.75 -2.73
CA ALA A 304 10.95 -12.54 -3.53
C ALA A 304 9.82 -13.06 -2.65
N GLY A 305 8.63 -13.14 -3.18
CA GLY A 305 7.46 -13.64 -2.46
C GLY A 305 6.29 -13.92 -3.38
N ALA A 306 5.19 -14.36 -2.80
CA ALA A 306 3.96 -14.57 -3.55
C ALA A 306 2.76 -14.06 -2.75
N ALA A 307 2.07 -13.06 -3.27
CA ALA A 307 0.81 -12.61 -2.69
C ALA A 307 -0.31 -13.56 -3.07
N ILE A 308 -1.09 -13.96 -2.07
CA ILE A 308 -2.18 -14.93 -2.20
C ILE A 308 -3.43 -14.32 -1.60
N ASP A 309 -4.43 -14.05 -2.44
CA ASP A 309 -5.74 -13.57 -1.98
C ASP A 309 -6.52 -14.72 -1.35
N LEU A 310 -6.75 -14.63 -0.05
CA LEU A 310 -7.39 -15.68 0.74
C LEU A 310 -8.89 -15.52 0.82
N LEU A 311 -9.33 -14.31 1.22
CA LEU A 311 -10.71 -13.97 1.50
C LEU A 311 -11.07 -12.67 0.80
N GLY A 312 -12.32 -12.54 0.39
CA GLY A 312 -12.77 -11.31 -0.23
C GLY A 312 -14.26 -11.27 -0.50
N LYS A 313 -14.71 -10.09 -0.92
CA LYS A 313 -16.09 -9.80 -1.28
C LYS A 313 -16.10 -8.87 -2.49
N SER A 314 -16.89 -9.19 -3.51
CA SER A 314 -17.14 -8.34 -4.69
C SER A 314 -15.87 -7.88 -5.43
N GLY A 315 -14.84 -8.69 -5.46
CA GLY A 315 -13.56 -8.40 -6.13
C GLY A 315 -12.93 -9.67 -6.71
N SER A 316 -11.91 -9.52 -7.54
CA SER A 316 -11.15 -10.68 -8.04
C SER A 316 -10.20 -11.22 -6.99
N PHE A 317 -9.95 -12.54 -7.04
CA PHE A 317 -8.86 -13.14 -6.28
C PHE A 317 -7.72 -13.55 -7.22
N LYS A 318 -6.52 -13.30 -6.74
CA LYS A 318 -5.29 -13.45 -7.52
C LYS A 318 -4.24 -14.24 -6.74
N TYR A 319 -3.32 -14.79 -7.49
CA TYR A 319 -2.03 -15.27 -7.03
C TYR A 319 -0.96 -14.46 -7.75
N THR A 320 -0.08 -13.81 -7.00
CA THR A 320 0.88 -12.87 -7.57
C THR A 320 2.29 -13.17 -7.07
N PRO A 321 3.05 -14.05 -7.76
CA PRO A 321 4.49 -14.13 -7.54
C PRO A 321 5.14 -12.79 -7.88
N MET A 322 6.10 -12.38 -7.05
CA MET A 322 6.82 -11.13 -7.21
C MET A 322 8.26 -11.23 -6.78
N PHE A 323 9.07 -10.38 -7.40
CA PHE A 323 10.49 -10.25 -7.14
C PHE A 323 10.86 -8.77 -7.19
N THR A 324 11.74 -8.33 -6.31
CA THR A 324 12.20 -6.95 -6.31
C THR A 324 13.70 -6.86 -6.10
N VAL A 325 14.29 -5.82 -6.66
CA VAL A 325 15.69 -5.45 -6.48
C VAL A 325 15.74 -4.03 -5.94
N TYR A 326 16.57 -3.84 -4.93
CA TYR A 326 16.86 -2.55 -4.31
C TYR A 326 18.30 -2.17 -4.55
N HIS A 327 18.52 -0.90 -4.85
CA HIS A 327 19.86 -0.30 -4.90
C HIS A 327 19.88 1.01 -4.11
N ASN A 328 20.82 1.08 -3.15
CA ASN A 328 21.07 2.29 -2.35
C ASN A 328 22.33 2.99 -2.87
N PHE A 329 22.21 4.31 -3.10
CA PHE A 329 23.31 5.15 -3.60
C PHE A 329 24.06 5.84 -2.50
#